data_4cdc176864466edcc2c997e44f710fce
#
_entry.id   4cdc176864466edcc2c997e44f710fce
#
_cell.length_a   1.000
_cell.length_b   1.000
_cell.length_c   1.000
_cell.angle_alpha   90.00
_cell.angle_beta   90.00
_cell.angle_gamma   90.00
#
_symmetry.space_group_name_H-M   'P 1'
#
loop_
_entity.id
_entity.type
_entity.pdbx_description
1 polymer ?
#
loop_
_entity_poly.entity_id
_entity_poly.type
_entity_poly.pdbx_seq_one_letter_code
_entity_poly.pdbx_strand_id
1 'polypeptide(L)'
;MAFQVSPGVLVTEKDLTNVIPAVSTTAGGIVITAEKGPIDEVTTISSETELVETFGKPNSSNFEEFFCAANFLGYGNNLKVVRPITGLVNAVSTGTAVLIKNTSDYLDNYYSETGAGQVTNIGTWAAREAGTLGNLSLIHI
;
A
#
# COMPACT_ATOMS: atom_id res chain seq x y z
N MET A 1 24.97 -25.35 -39.40
CA MET A 1 24.02 -26.09 -40.24
C MET A 1 24.63 -27.45 -40.52
N ALA A 2 23.94 -28.52 -40.17
CA ALA A 2 24.36 -29.86 -40.56
C ALA A 2 24.03 -30.04 -42.05
N PHE A 3 25.06 -30.29 -42.88
CA PHE A 3 24.91 -30.51 -44.30
C PHE A 3 24.87 -32.01 -44.55
N GLN A 4 23.83 -32.48 -45.23
CA GLN A 4 23.67 -33.89 -45.56
C GLN A 4 24.45 -34.21 -46.86
N VAL A 5 25.41 -35.13 -46.78
CA VAL A 5 26.35 -35.46 -47.89
C VAL A 5 25.88 -36.66 -48.71
N SER A 6 24.91 -37.44 -48.30
CA SER A 6 24.35 -38.59 -48.94
C SER A 6 22.82 -38.61 -48.91
N PRO A 7 22.16 -39.31 -49.86
CA PRO A 7 20.73 -39.46 -49.86
C PRO A 7 20.28 -40.15 -48.54
N GLY A 8 19.51 -39.49 -47.77
CA GLY A 8 18.99 -39.94 -46.47
C GLY A 8 17.84 -39.05 -46.00
N VAL A 9 17.16 -39.45 -44.95
CA VAL A 9 16.11 -38.68 -44.34
C VAL A 9 16.71 -37.90 -43.19
N LEU A 10 16.72 -36.57 -43.28
CA LEU A 10 17.05 -35.69 -42.17
C LEU A 10 15.79 -35.44 -41.37
N VAL A 11 15.73 -36.04 -40.19
CA VAL A 11 14.66 -35.74 -39.22
C VAL A 11 15.18 -34.70 -38.24
N THR A 12 14.60 -33.53 -38.27
CA THR A 12 14.83 -32.49 -37.26
C THR A 12 13.59 -32.41 -36.35
N GLU A 13 13.77 -32.72 -35.10
CA GLU A 13 12.75 -32.48 -34.09
C GLU A 13 12.75 -30.98 -33.74
N LYS A 14 11.67 -30.30 -33.98
CA LYS A 14 11.46 -28.93 -33.55
C LYS A 14 10.47 -28.98 -32.42
N ASP A 15 10.96 -28.73 -31.20
CA ASP A 15 10.10 -28.55 -30.05
C ASP A 15 9.27 -27.27 -30.25
N LEU A 16 7.98 -27.48 -30.53
CA LEU A 16 6.98 -26.44 -30.66
C LEU A 16 6.22 -26.26 -29.36
N THR A 17 6.72 -26.81 -28.23
CA THR A 17 6.15 -26.57 -26.93
C THR A 17 6.21 -25.08 -26.67
N ASN A 18 5.11 -24.43 -26.90
CA ASN A 18 4.93 -23.05 -26.50
C ASN A 18 4.93 -23.04 -24.97
N VAL A 19 6.09 -22.83 -24.37
CA VAL A 19 6.18 -22.52 -22.95
C VAL A 19 5.45 -21.19 -22.80
N ILE A 20 4.15 -21.27 -22.56
CA ILE A 20 3.41 -20.12 -22.06
C ILE A 20 4.07 -19.84 -20.71
N PRO A 21 4.87 -18.77 -20.56
CA PRO A 21 5.29 -18.38 -19.23
C PRO A 21 3.98 -18.18 -18.47
N ALA A 22 3.78 -18.98 -17.44
CA ALA A 22 2.71 -18.74 -16.51
C ALA A 22 3.00 -17.36 -15.91
N VAL A 23 2.51 -16.31 -16.55
CA VAL A 23 2.46 -14.97 -16.00
C VAL A 23 1.35 -15.06 -14.95
N SER A 24 1.69 -15.67 -13.83
CA SER A 24 0.89 -15.56 -12.65
C SER A 24 0.95 -14.10 -12.22
N THR A 25 0.04 -13.30 -12.72
CA THR A 25 -0.29 -12.03 -12.09
C THR A 25 -0.99 -12.37 -10.78
N THR A 26 -0.22 -12.84 -9.81
CA THR A 26 -0.71 -13.11 -8.49
C THR A 26 -0.90 -11.76 -7.81
N ALA A 27 -2.04 -11.13 -8.05
CA ALA A 27 -2.46 -9.96 -7.31
C ALA A 27 -3.30 -10.42 -6.12
N GLY A 28 -2.89 -10.03 -4.93
CA GLY A 28 -3.64 -10.20 -3.71
C GLY A 28 -4.35 -8.92 -3.31
N GLY A 29 -5.43 -9.03 -2.55
CA GLY A 29 -6.12 -7.91 -1.92
C GLY A 29 -6.37 -8.19 -0.45
N ILE A 30 -6.10 -7.21 0.41
CA ILE A 30 -6.34 -7.32 1.85
C ILE A 30 -6.80 -5.99 2.43
N VAL A 31 -7.65 -6.08 3.43
CA VAL A 31 -8.05 -4.95 4.27
C VAL A 31 -7.33 -5.11 5.60
N ILE A 32 -6.63 -4.09 6.07
CA ILE A 32 -5.88 -4.14 7.31
C ILE A 32 -6.22 -2.99 8.24
N THR A 33 -6.25 -3.27 9.52
CA THR A 33 -6.29 -2.27 10.59
C THR A 33 -4.85 -1.84 10.88
N ALA A 34 -4.54 -0.55 10.78
CA ALA A 34 -3.17 -0.06 10.91
C ALA A 34 -3.07 1.21 11.74
N GLU A 35 -1.91 1.45 12.34
CA GLU A 35 -1.66 2.63 13.17
C GLU A 35 -1.42 3.91 12.37
N LYS A 36 -0.98 3.76 11.12
CA LYS A 36 -0.71 4.84 10.17
C LYS A 36 -1.06 4.41 8.74
N GLY A 37 -0.84 5.30 7.78
CA GLY A 37 -1.07 5.05 6.36
C GLY A 37 -2.37 5.65 5.84
N PRO A 38 -2.51 5.71 4.51
CA PRO A 38 -3.68 6.29 3.86
C PRO A 38 -4.95 5.49 4.19
N ILE A 39 -6.07 6.20 4.32
CA ILE A 39 -7.39 5.64 4.60
C ILE A 39 -8.21 5.67 3.30
N ASP A 40 -8.99 4.62 3.07
CA ASP A 40 -9.87 4.47 1.89
C ASP A 40 -9.14 4.61 0.54
N GLU A 41 -7.86 4.32 0.53
CA GLU A 41 -7.03 4.34 -0.68
C GLU A 41 -6.43 2.96 -0.92
N VAL A 42 -6.44 2.51 -2.18
CA VAL A 42 -5.82 1.25 -2.57
C VAL A 42 -4.33 1.46 -2.76
N THR A 43 -3.54 1.01 -1.81
CA THR A 43 -2.07 1.09 -1.87
C THR A 43 -1.50 -0.22 -2.38
N THR A 44 -0.62 -0.16 -3.38
CA THR A 44 0.10 -1.35 -3.88
C THR A 44 1.38 -1.53 -3.10
N ILE A 45 1.56 -2.69 -2.52
CA ILE A 45 2.73 -3.07 -1.72
C ILE A 45 3.44 -4.24 -2.38
N SER A 46 4.75 -4.13 -2.50
CA SER A 46 5.62 -5.10 -3.16
C SER A 46 6.51 -5.90 -2.21
N SER A 47 6.68 -5.43 -0.98
CA SER A 47 7.55 -6.06 0.02
C SER A 47 7.03 -5.85 1.45
N GLU A 48 7.46 -6.73 2.36
CA GLU A 48 7.13 -6.60 3.78
C GLU A 48 7.71 -5.31 4.39
N THR A 49 8.89 -4.90 3.98
CA THR A 49 9.49 -3.65 4.42
C THR A 49 8.61 -2.45 4.08
N GLU A 50 8.13 -2.38 2.85
CA GLU A 50 7.21 -1.34 2.38
C GLU A 50 5.88 -1.37 3.14
N LEU A 51 5.38 -2.57 3.48
CA LEU A 51 4.18 -2.74 4.31
C LEU A 51 4.37 -2.10 5.69
N VAL A 52 5.50 -2.38 6.35
CA VAL A 52 5.84 -1.80 7.67
C VAL A 52 6.05 -0.29 7.57
N GLU A 53 6.73 0.19 6.55
CA GLU A 53 6.97 1.62 6.35
C GLU A 53 5.68 2.40 6.13
N THR A 54 4.74 1.83 5.37
CA THR A 54 3.48 2.49 5.02
C THR A 54 2.44 2.38 6.13
N PHE A 55 2.22 1.18 6.69
CA PHE A 55 1.12 0.91 7.61
C PHE A 55 1.53 0.73 9.08
N GLY A 56 2.82 0.66 9.34
CA GLY A 56 3.36 0.46 10.68
C GLY A 56 3.62 -1.00 11.03
N LYS A 57 4.05 -1.23 12.26
CA LYS A 57 4.36 -2.57 12.75
C LYS A 57 3.10 -3.30 13.20
N PRO A 58 3.11 -4.65 13.18
CA PRO A 58 2.00 -5.41 13.74
C PRO A 58 1.89 -5.18 15.26
N ASN A 59 0.67 -5.15 15.73
CA ASN A 59 0.33 -5.07 17.14
C ASN A 59 -0.70 -6.15 17.53
N SER A 60 -1.13 -6.17 18.79
CA SER A 60 -2.08 -7.16 19.29
C SER A 60 -3.46 -7.15 18.61
N SER A 61 -3.80 -6.08 17.91
CA SER A 61 -5.12 -5.91 17.26
C SER A 61 -5.12 -6.23 15.78
N ASN A 62 -3.94 -6.20 15.13
CA ASN A 62 -3.84 -6.36 13.68
C ASN A 62 -2.83 -7.42 13.22
N PHE A 63 -2.29 -8.20 14.15
CA PHE A 63 -1.23 -9.17 13.83
C PHE A 63 -1.67 -10.24 12.84
N GLU A 64 -2.92 -10.69 12.90
CA GLU A 64 -3.44 -11.72 11.99
C GLU A 64 -3.47 -11.20 10.55
N GLU A 65 -4.03 -10.01 10.34
CA GLU A 65 -4.13 -9.36 9.04
C GLU A 65 -2.73 -9.05 8.49
N PHE A 66 -1.85 -8.53 9.36
CA PHE A 66 -0.48 -8.18 8.98
C PHE A 66 0.33 -9.40 8.55
N PHE A 67 0.29 -10.49 9.30
CA PHE A 67 1.02 -11.70 8.94
C PHE A 67 0.44 -12.43 7.74
N CYS A 68 -0.88 -12.33 7.49
CA CYS A 68 -1.46 -12.79 6.23
C CYS A 68 -0.90 -12.01 5.03
N ALA A 69 -0.78 -10.69 5.15
CA ALA A 69 -0.17 -9.83 4.13
C ALA A 69 1.31 -10.17 3.93
N ALA A 70 2.08 -10.30 5.02
CA ALA A 70 3.50 -10.64 4.98
C ALA A 70 3.75 -12.02 4.33
N ASN A 71 2.95 -13.02 4.68
CA ASN A 71 3.03 -14.33 4.05
C ASN A 71 2.76 -14.27 2.55
N PHE A 72 1.76 -13.50 2.10
CA PHE A 72 1.51 -13.30 0.67
C PHE A 72 2.72 -12.66 -0.01
N LEU A 73 3.33 -11.63 0.61
CA LEU A 73 4.49 -10.92 0.06
C LEU A 73 5.75 -11.80 0.00
N GLY A 74 5.80 -12.92 0.74
CA GLY A 74 6.85 -13.94 0.60
C GLY A 74 6.79 -14.71 -0.73
N TYR A 75 5.65 -14.71 -1.41
CA TYR A 75 5.43 -15.43 -2.68
C TYR A 75 5.06 -14.50 -3.84
N GLY A 76 4.56 -13.30 -3.55
CA GLY A 76 4.08 -12.34 -4.54
C GLY A 76 4.56 -10.92 -4.23
N ASN A 77 4.52 -10.06 -5.22
CA ASN A 77 4.95 -8.66 -5.12
C ASN A 77 3.87 -7.65 -5.54
N ASN A 78 2.62 -8.08 -5.63
CA ASN A 78 1.51 -7.23 -6.02
C ASN A 78 0.33 -7.39 -5.05
N LEU A 79 0.50 -6.83 -3.86
CA LEU A 79 -0.53 -6.82 -2.83
C LEU A 79 -1.24 -5.46 -2.81
N LYS A 80 -2.55 -5.48 -2.97
CA LYS A 80 -3.41 -4.31 -2.82
C LYS A 80 -3.90 -4.25 -1.37
N VAL A 81 -3.51 -3.21 -0.66
CA VAL A 81 -3.85 -3.01 0.75
C VAL A 81 -4.78 -1.82 0.88
N VAL A 82 -5.82 -1.97 1.66
CA VAL A 82 -6.75 -0.90 2.00
C VAL A 82 -6.88 -0.81 3.51
N ARG A 83 -6.79 0.40 4.04
CA ARG A 83 -7.06 0.71 5.44
C ARG A 83 -8.44 1.36 5.56
N PRO A 84 -9.42 0.72 6.22
CA PRO A 84 -10.76 1.29 6.37
C PRO A 84 -10.79 2.40 7.43
N ILE A 85 -11.81 3.23 7.36
CA ILE A 85 -12.12 4.20 8.43
C ILE A 85 -12.67 3.43 9.64
N THR A 86 -12.02 3.60 10.80
CA THR A 86 -12.43 2.98 12.06
C THR A 86 -12.47 4.01 13.21
N GLY A 87 -13.17 5.13 13.02
CA GLY A 87 -13.26 6.18 14.03
C GLY A 87 -11.95 6.94 14.32
N LEU A 88 -11.00 6.87 13.40
CA LEU A 88 -9.71 7.52 13.49
C LEU A 88 -9.82 9.00 13.14
N VAL A 89 -8.98 9.82 13.77
CA VAL A 89 -8.83 11.25 13.50
C VAL A 89 -7.34 11.61 13.45
N ASN A 90 -7.03 12.71 12.78
CA ASN A 90 -5.67 13.25 12.77
C ASN A 90 -5.45 14.04 14.07
N ALA A 91 -4.28 13.88 14.66
CA ALA A 91 -3.87 14.73 15.79
C ALA A 91 -3.69 16.17 15.32
N VAL A 92 -4.17 17.12 16.12
CA VAL A 92 -4.08 18.55 15.84
C VAL A 92 -3.43 19.28 17.00
N SER A 93 -2.80 20.42 16.73
CA SER A 93 -2.09 21.19 17.76
C SER A 93 -3.06 21.83 18.76
N THR A 94 -4.22 22.28 18.32
CA THR A 94 -5.29 22.85 19.15
C THR A 94 -6.64 22.69 18.44
N GLY A 95 -7.72 22.65 19.20
CA GLY A 95 -9.08 22.67 18.64
C GLY A 95 -9.69 21.31 18.42
N THR A 96 -10.56 21.20 17.41
CA THR A 96 -11.32 19.99 17.13
C THR A 96 -10.53 19.07 16.19
N ALA A 97 -10.50 17.79 16.52
CA ALA A 97 -9.89 16.78 15.65
C ALA A 97 -10.52 16.76 14.26
N VAL A 98 -9.71 16.55 13.25
CA VAL A 98 -10.11 16.48 11.85
C VAL A 98 -9.74 15.12 11.28
N LEU A 99 -10.45 14.65 10.27
CA LEU A 99 -10.10 13.44 9.54
C LEU A 99 -9.62 13.81 8.14
N ILE A 100 -8.34 13.65 7.90
CA ILE A 100 -7.70 13.71 6.58
C ILE A 100 -7.36 12.28 6.20
N LYS A 101 -8.05 11.73 5.21
CA LYS A 101 -7.95 10.31 4.86
C LYS A 101 -6.66 9.98 4.12
N ASN A 102 -6.34 10.79 3.13
CA ASN A 102 -5.20 10.61 2.24
C ASN A 102 -4.81 11.94 1.58
N THR A 103 -3.81 11.90 0.69
CA THR A 103 -3.31 13.10 0.02
C THR A 103 -4.35 13.74 -0.90
N SER A 104 -5.18 12.95 -1.60
CA SER A 104 -6.23 13.49 -2.46
C SER A 104 -7.30 14.23 -1.65
N ASP A 105 -7.76 13.64 -0.55
CA ASP A 105 -8.71 14.26 0.37
C ASP A 105 -8.16 15.57 0.94
N TYR A 106 -6.86 15.61 1.28
CA TYR A 106 -6.20 16.85 1.73
C TYR A 106 -6.22 17.93 0.67
N LEU A 107 -5.85 17.61 -0.58
CA LEU A 107 -5.79 18.57 -1.67
C LEU A 107 -7.18 19.10 -2.06
N ASP A 108 -8.18 18.22 -2.04
CA ASP A 108 -9.53 18.55 -2.48
C ASP A 108 -10.32 19.36 -1.43
N ASN A 109 -10.13 19.05 -0.14
CA ASN A 109 -10.99 19.56 0.93
C ASN A 109 -10.30 20.50 1.92
N TYR A 110 -8.96 20.41 2.07
CA TYR A 110 -8.23 21.12 3.13
C TYR A 110 -7.16 22.08 2.61
N TYR A 111 -6.61 21.81 1.43
CA TYR A 111 -5.61 22.66 0.82
C TYR A 111 -6.25 23.82 0.05
N SER A 112 -5.80 25.04 0.33
CA SER A 112 -6.15 26.22 -0.45
C SER A 112 -4.97 27.17 -0.54
N GLU A 113 -4.56 27.53 -1.76
CA GLU A 113 -3.50 28.51 -2.01
C GLU A 113 -3.86 29.91 -1.46
N THR A 114 -5.14 30.22 -1.34
CA THR A 114 -5.65 31.50 -0.85
C THR A 114 -6.06 31.49 0.62
N GLY A 115 -5.87 30.38 1.31
CA GLY A 115 -6.32 30.21 2.70
C GLY A 115 -7.84 30.05 2.88
N ALA A 116 -8.60 29.99 1.78
CA ALA A 116 -10.07 29.98 1.79
C ALA A 116 -10.68 28.57 1.95
N GLY A 117 -9.96 27.60 2.41
CA GLY A 117 -10.45 26.25 2.69
C GLY A 117 -9.90 25.68 3.98
N GLN A 118 -9.23 26.52 4.77
CA GLN A 118 -8.68 26.06 6.05
C GLN A 118 -9.81 25.71 7.00
N VAL A 119 -9.76 24.50 7.53
CA VAL A 119 -10.64 24.09 8.62
C VAL A 119 -10.31 24.96 9.83
N THR A 120 -11.26 25.78 10.22
CA THR A 120 -11.12 26.63 11.39
C THR A 120 -11.11 25.75 12.65
N ASN A 121 -10.29 26.11 13.65
CA ASN A 121 -10.18 25.47 14.95
C ASN A 121 -9.27 24.22 15.06
N ILE A 122 -8.38 23.96 14.11
CA ILE A 122 -7.38 22.87 14.23
C ILE A 122 -5.98 23.37 14.63
N GLY A 123 -5.81 24.66 14.80
CA GLY A 123 -4.51 25.27 15.02
C GLY A 123 -3.64 25.27 13.76
N THR A 124 -2.34 25.48 13.94
CA THR A 124 -1.38 25.63 12.83
C THR A 124 -0.93 24.29 12.25
N TRP A 125 -1.07 23.21 13.00
CA TRP A 125 -0.51 21.90 12.64
C TRP A 125 -1.53 20.77 12.83
N ALA A 126 -1.59 19.90 11.84
CA ALA A 126 -2.28 18.64 11.92
C ALA A 126 -1.33 17.50 11.53
N ALA A 127 -1.48 16.33 12.12
CA ALA A 127 -0.73 15.16 11.68
C ALA A 127 -1.17 14.76 10.26
N ARG A 128 -0.21 14.36 9.45
CA ARG A 128 -0.47 13.95 8.06
C ARG A 128 -1.40 12.74 7.99
N GLU A 129 -1.26 11.82 8.94
CA GLU A 129 -1.97 10.55 8.94
C GLU A 129 -2.85 10.43 10.17
N ALA A 130 -4.06 9.92 9.98
CA ALA A 130 -4.97 9.66 11.07
C ALA A 130 -4.55 8.38 11.81
N GLY A 131 -4.62 8.42 13.14
CA GLY A 131 -4.34 7.28 14.00
C GLY A 131 -3.51 7.61 15.22
N THR A 132 -3.22 6.59 16.01
CA THR A 132 -2.52 6.73 17.30
C THR A 132 -1.09 7.22 17.18
N LEU A 133 -0.45 6.94 16.04
CA LEU A 133 0.93 7.38 15.79
C LEU A 133 1.04 8.91 15.69
N GLY A 134 0.00 9.58 15.17
CA GLY A 134 -0.04 11.04 15.11
C GLY A 134 0.01 11.69 16.50
N ASN A 135 -0.49 11.05 17.53
CA ASN A 135 -0.45 11.54 18.89
C ASN A 135 0.97 11.55 19.49
N LEU A 136 1.86 10.70 18.98
CA LEU A 136 3.24 10.64 19.44
C LEU A 136 4.12 11.73 18.83
N SER A 137 3.76 12.28 17.68
CA SER A 137 4.53 13.34 17.04
C SER A 137 4.35 14.72 17.71
N LEU A 138 3.31 14.90 18.52
CA LEU A 138 3.05 16.11 19.29
C LEU A 138 3.96 16.26 20.52
N ILE A 139 4.71 15.25 20.89
CA ILE A 139 5.63 15.29 22.05
C ILE A 139 6.96 16.00 21.72
N HIS A 140 7.20 16.33 20.46
CA HIS A 140 8.41 16.97 19.99
C HIS A 140 8.31 18.50 19.78
N ILE A 141 7.34 19.11 20.38
CA ILE A 141 7.24 20.58 20.35
C ILE A 141 7.90 21.16 21.61
#